data_85361911a20f66df7061710e106f0dee
#
_entry.id   85361911a20f66df7061710e106f0dee
#
_cell.length_a   1.000
_cell.length_b   1.000
_cell.length_c   1.000
_cell.angle_alpha   90.00
_cell.angle_beta   90.00
_cell.angle_gamma   90.00
#
_symmetry.space_group_name_H-M   'P 1'
#
loop_
_entity.id
_entity.type
_entity.pdbx_description
1 polymer ?
#
loop_
_entity_poly.entity_id
_entity_poly.type
_entity_poly.pdbx_seq_one_letter_code
_entity_poly.pdbx_strand_id
1 'polypeptide(L)'
;MYSGTRAIARELRLGEPVACIDGSHIVDITTEQELASAPIPFPGVSALFDALVQHEPTAFVFSGDRVYFDGRGASYLPYVTTWSEQTEQLERVLDLELWHADRPIAALVALGSQAQITGVHEALVAEHTENLQSACFPIRRQAYDGIWGMVVRAPRVDKGTAIEWLAAHYGVTPEQIVVVGDWLNDIPMFRRAGRSFAMAQAPEEVKAEATDLLEADIWAGGGIAEAAERAGLL
;
A
#
# COMPACT_ATOMS: atom_id res chain seq x y z
N MET A 1 3.40 4.83 -4.27
CA MET A 1 4.58 5.73 -4.17
C MET A 1 4.10 7.16 -4.29
N TYR A 2 4.88 8.11 -3.82
CA TYR A 2 4.51 9.53 -3.90
C TYR A 2 4.36 9.99 -5.36
N SER A 3 5.24 9.58 -6.27
CA SER A 3 5.12 9.92 -7.70
C SER A 3 3.77 9.56 -8.31
N GLY A 4 3.21 8.41 -7.98
CA GLY A 4 1.88 7.99 -8.43
C GLY A 4 0.71 8.78 -7.80
N THR A 5 0.96 9.47 -6.67
CA THR A 5 -0.06 10.26 -5.94
C THR A 5 0.06 11.76 -6.23
N ARG A 6 1.26 12.20 -6.65
CA ARG A 6 1.62 13.60 -6.82
C ARG A 6 0.67 14.40 -7.71
N ALA A 7 0.25 13.84 -8.84
CA ALA A 7 -0.65 14.51 -9.77
C ALA A 7 -2.01 14.78 -9.11
N ILE A 8 -2.58 13.79 -8.43
CA ILE A 8 -3.85 13.88 -7.72
C ILE A 8 -3.74 14.89 -6.56
N ALA A 9 -2.66 14.82 -5.78
CA ALA A 9 -2.42 15.73 -4.67
C ALA A 9 -2.37 17.18 -5.13
N ARG A 10 -1.70 17.47 -6.25
CA ARG A 10 -1.65 18.82 -6.85
C ARG A 10 -2.99 19.26 -7.39
N GLU A 11 -3.75 18.40 -8.07
CA GLU A 11 -5.08 18.71 -8.58
C GLU A 11 -6.04 19.07 -7.45
N LEU A 12 -6.01 18.29 -6.37
CA LEU A 12 -6.79 18.55 -5.15
C LEU A 12 -6.25 19.70 -4.30
N ARG A 13 -5.11 20.29 -4.68
CA ARG A 13 -4.43 21.36 -3.93
C ARG A 13 -4.17 21.01 -2.48
N LEU A 14 -3.82 19.74 -2.23
CA LEU A 14 -3.40 19.32 -0.90
C LEU A 14 -2.07 20.01 -0.58
N GLY A 15 -1.96 20.61 0.60
CA GLY A 15 -0.74 21.26 1.09
C GLY A 15 -0.08 20.48 2.23
N GLU A 16 -0.58 19.29 2.52
CA GLU A 16 -0.31 18.53 3.72
C GLU A 16 0.39 17.21 3.42
N PRO A 17 1.03 16.54 4.40
CA PRO A 17 1.68 15.26 4.19
C PRO A 17 0.77 14.19 3.60
N VAL A 18 1.34 13.35 2.73
CA VAL A 18 0.69 12.17 2.18
C VAL A 18 1.40 10.91 2.67
N ALA A 19 0.63 10.00 3.24
CA ALA A 19 1.09 8.67 3.59
C ALA A 19 0.89 7.72 2.39
N CYS A 20 1.99 7.22 1.86
CA CYS A 20 2.04 6.29 0.74
C CYS A 20 2.37 4.87 1.21
N ILE A 21 2.06 3.86 0.38
CA ILE A 21 2.35 2.44 0.66
C ILE A 21 1.82 2.06 2.06
N ASP A 22 0.54 2.35 2.31
CA ASP A 22 -0.15 2.09 3.58
C ASP A 22 0.57 2.64 4.83
N GLY A 23 1.39 3.70 4.67
CA GLY A 23 2.13 4.33 5.77
C GLY A 23 3.63 4.04 5.79
N SER A 24 4.14 3.17 4.91
CA SER A 24 5.59 2.91 4.83
C SER A 24 6.41 4.12 4.38
N HIS A 25 5.79 5.12 3.77
CA HIS A 25 6.46 6.30 3.23
C HIS A 25 5.56 7.53 3.37
N ILE A 26 5.99 8.52 4.13
CA ILE A 26 5.25 9.77 4.36
C ILE A 26 6.04 10.93 3.80
N VAL A 27 5.42 11.73 2.94
CA VAL A 27 6.06 12.79 2.17
C VAL A 27 5.31 14.11 2.35
N ASP A 28 6.05 15.18 2.56
CA ASP A 28 5.55 16.55 2.45
C ASP A 28 5.32 16.89 0.98
N ILE A 29 4.08 17.22 0.61
CA ILE A 29 3.71 17.49 -0.78
C ILE A 29 4.34 18.78 -1.29
N THR A 30 4.55 19.76 -0.42
CA THR A 30 5.04 21.10 -0.78
C THR A 30 6.53 21.08 -1.08
N THR A 31 7.30 20.39 -0.24
CA THR A 31 8.76 20.30 -0.36
C THR A 31 9.25 19.04 -1.07
N GLU A 32 8.37 18.06 -1.26
CA GLU A 32 8.67 16.72 -1.76
C GLU A 32 9.70 15.96 -0.89
N GLN A 33 9.84 16.35 0.37
CA GLN A 33 10.75 15.72 1.32
C GLN A 33 10.08 14.53 2.01
N GLU A 34 10.85 13.46 2.20
CA GLU A 34 10.45 12.36 3.07
C GLU A 34 10.43 12.85 4.52
N LEU A 35 9.26 12.71 5.17
CA LEU A 35 9.06 13.04 6.58
C LEU A 35 9.22 11.82 7.48
N ALA A 36 8.85 10.65 6.97
CA ALA A 36 9.03 9.37 7.65
C ALA A 36 9.06 8.22 6.64
N SER A 37 9.84 7.20 6.96
CA SER A 37 9.84 5.94 6.23
C SER A 37 10.01 4.75 7.17
N ALA A 38 9.42 3.63 6.77
CA ALA A 38 9.50 2.37 7.47
C ALA A 38 9.83 1.25 6.47
N PRO A 39 11.12 1.10 6.12
CA PRO A 39 11.56 0.04 5.22
C PRO A 39 11.46 -1.33 5.89
N ILE A 40 11.39 -2.38 5.08
CA ILE A 40 11.49 -3.77 5.54
C ILE A 40 12.88 -3.96 6.18
N PRO A 41 12.98 -4.41 7.45
CA PRO A 41 14.25 -4.70 8.09
C PRO A 41 15.07 -5.75 7.32
N PHE A 42 16.39 -5.66 7.38
CA PHE A 42 17.28 -6.54 6.60
C PHE A 42 17.01 -8.04 6.77
N PRO A 43 16.73 -8.59 7.96
CA PRO A 43 16.37 -10.01 8.09
C PRO A 43 15.12 -10.38 7.28
N GLY A 44 14.12 -9.47 7.20
CA GLY A 44 12.94 -9.63 6.35
C GLY A 44 13.28 -9.53 4.87
N VAL A 45 14.17 -8.63 4.46
CA VAL A 45 14.66 -8.51 3.08
C VAL A 45 15.36 -9.79 2.63
N SER A 46 16.23 -10.38 3.46
CA SER A 46 16.92 -11.64 3.17
C SER A 46 15.92 -12.79 2.99
N ALA A 47 14.98 -12.95 3.93
CA ALA A 47 13.95 -13.97 3.84
C ALA A 47 13.07 -13.82 2.59
N LEU A 48 12.72 -12.56 2.26
CA LEU A 48 11.96 -12.25 1.07
C LEU A 48 12.72 -12.63 -0.20
N PHE A 49 14.01 -12.31 -0.28
CA PHE A 49 14.87 -12.71 -1.40
C PHE A 49 14.87 -14.23 -1.59
N ASP A 50 15.11 -14.99 -0.53
CA ASP A 50 15.15 -16.46 -0.59
C ASP A 50 13.81 -17.06 -1.04
N ALA A 51 12.69 -16.53 -0.54
CA ALA A 51 11.35 -16.94 -0.96
C ALA A 51 11.06 -16.62 -2.44
N LEU A 52 11.52 -15.46 -2.94
CA LEU A 52 11.38 -15.10 -4.36
C LEU A 52 12.24 -16.00 -5.27
N VAL A 53 13.43 -16.39 -4.84
CA VAL A 53 14.27 -17.35 -5.57
C VAL A 53 13.60 -18.71 -5.63
N GLN A 54 12.99 -19.17 -4.55
CA GLN A 54 12.36 -20.48 -4.45
C GLN A 54 11.07 -20.62 -5.27
N HIS A 55 10.23 -19.57 -5.28
CA HIS A 55 8.87 -19.65 -5.85
C HIS A 55 8.72 -18.92 -7.18
N GLU A 56 9.70 -18.12 -7.55
CA GLU A 56 9.81 -17.41 -8.85
C GLU A 56 8.56 -16.63 -9.28
N PRO A 57 7.87 -15.87 -8.41
CA PRO A 57 6.79 -14.98 -8.84
C PRO A 57 7.36 -13.80 -9.64
N THR A 58 6.51 -13.06 -10.33
CA THR A 58 6.90 -11.74 -10.87
C THR A 58 6.97 -10.74 -9.72
N ALA A 59 8.12 -10.12 -9.51
CA ALA A 59 8.36 -9.21 -8.40
C ALA A 59 8.53 -7.76 -8.84
N PHE A 60 7.98 -6.84 -8.05
CA PHE A 60 8.11 -5.39 -8.15
C PHE A 60 8.63 -4.86 -6.82
N VAL A 61 9.85 -4.34 -6.83
CA VAL A 61 10.54 -3.85 -5.62
C VAL A 61 10.39 -2.34 -5.53
N PHE A 62 9.89 -1.86 -4.41
CA PHE A 62 9.64 -0.44 -4.14
C PHE A 62 10.75 0.10 -3.26
N SER A 63 11.58 1.01 -3.79
CA SER A 63 12.67 1.66 -3.07
C SER A 63 12.86 3.10 -3.53
N GLY A 64 13.05 4.01 -2.59
CA GLY A 64 12.93 5.43 -2.86
C GLY A 64 11.53 5.72 -3.43
N ASP A 65 11.42 6.57 -4.43
CA ASP A 65 10.15 6.79 -5.15
C ASP A 65 10.08 6.02 -6.48
N ARG A 66 10.71 4.84 -6.57
CA ARG A 66 10.84 4.05 -7.79
C ARG A 66 10.43 2.59 -7.60
N VAL A 67 9.93 1.99 -8.68
CA VAL A 67 9.57 0.56 -8.76
C VAL A 67 10.51 -0.13 -9.72
N TYR A 68 11.23 -1.14 -9.23
CA TYR A 68 12.15 -1.99 -10.00
C TYR A 68 11.47 -3.32 -10.34
N PHE A 69 11.63 -3.78 -11.57
CA PHE A 69 11.06 -5.04 -12.06
C PHE A 69 11.92 -5.61 -13.21
N ASP A 70 11.70 -6.86 -13.60
CA ASP A 70 12.34 -7.48 -14.77
C ASP A 70 11.35 -7.73 -15.92
N GLY A 71 11.81 -8.32 -17.02
CA GLY A 71 11.01 -8.54 -18.22
C GLY A 71 9.70 -9.30 -17.97
N ARG A 72 9.61 -10.12 -16.91
CA ARG A 72 8.37 -10.81 -16.51
C ARG A 72 7.28 -9.84 -16.06
N GLY A 73 7.69 -8.69 -15.50
CA GLY A 73 6.79 -7.65 -15.04
C GLY A 73 6.18 -6.78 -16.13
N ALA A 74 6.71 -6.81 -17.36
CA ALA A 74 6.30 -5.89 -18.42
C ALA A 74 4.79 -5.95 -18.75
N SER A 75 4.18 -7.14 -18.71
CA SER A 75 2.73 -7.31 -18.95
C SER A 75 1.84 -6.72 -17.87
N TYR A 76 2.38 -6.46 -16.67
CA TYR A 76 1.67 -5.89 -15.54
C TYR A 76 1.88 -4.38 -15.37
N LEU A 77 2.70 -3.75 -16.21
CA LEU A 77 2.98 -2.32 -16.13
C LEU A 77 1.71 -1.44 -16.08
N PRO A 78 0.65 -1.69 -16.88
CA PRO A 78 -0.58 -0.89 -16.80
C PRO A 78 -1.26 -0.94 -15.43
N TYR A 79 -0.96 -1.97 -14.63
CA TYR A 79 -1.43 -2.10 -13.25
C TYR A 79 -0.47 -1.41 -12.26
N VAL A 80 0.83 -1.62 -12.43
CA VAL A 80 1.88 -1.14 -11.52
C VAL A 80 2.11 0.37 -11.63
N THR A 81 1.98 0.96 -12.82
CA THR A 81 2.13 2.40 -13.05
C THR A 81 1.05 3.24 -12.34
N THR A 82 -0.03 2.62 -11.86
CA THR A 82 -0.98 3.30 -10.96
C THR A 82 -0.37 3.59 -9.58
N TRP A 83 0.74 2.94 -9.22
CA TRP A 83 1.39 3.09 -7.90
C TRP A 83 2.63 3.97 -7.93
N SER A 84 3.29 4.09 -9.09
CA SER A 84 4.46 4.95 -9.29
C SER A 84 4.60 5.35 -10.74
N GLU A 85 4.90 6.63 -10.98
CA GLU A 85 5.29 7.12 -12.31
C GLU A 85 6.73 6.74 -12.65
N GLN A 86 7.56 6.42 -11.65
CA GLN A 86 8.95 6.07 -11.82
C GLN A 86 9.14 4.57 -11.78
N THR A 87 9.35 3.97 -12.93
CA THR A 87 9.62 2.53 -13.07
C THR A 87 10.95 2.29 -13.76
N GLU A 88 11.65 1.22 -13.35
CA GLU A 88 12.93 0.82 -13.94
C GLU A 88 12.93 -0.68 -14.21
N GLN A 89 13.10 -1.03 -15.49
CA GLN A 89 13.24 -2.43 -15.89
C GLN A 89 14.70 -2.85 -15.84
N LEU A 90 14.96 -3.94 -15.15
CA LEU A 90 16.25 -4.58 -15.00
C LEU A 90 16.32 -5.86 -15.87
N GLU A 91 17.51 -6.41 -16.04
CA GLU A 91 17.66 -7.74 -16.66
C GLU A 91 17.04 -8.81 -15.74
N ARG A 92 17.37 -8.77 -14.44
CA ARG A 92 16.77 -9.59 -13.39
C ARG A 92 16.59 -8.77 -12.12
N VAL A 93 15.38 -8.79 -11.57
CA VAL A 93 15.10 -8.05 -10.33
C VAL A 93 15.85 -8.61 -9.13
N LEU A 94 16.21 -9.89 -9.16
CA LEU A 94 16.99 -10.55 -8.10
C LEU A 94 18.48 -10.19 -8.13
N ASP A 95 18.98 -9.55 -9.20
CA ASP A 95 20.37 -9.07 -9.28
C ASP A 95 20.49 -7.62 -8.78
N LEU A 96 19.43 -7.03 -8.29
CA LEU A 96 19.40 -5.67 -7.78
C LEU A 96 20.24 -5.53 -6.50
N GLU A 97 21.13 -4.55 -6.46
CA GLU A 97 21.99 -4.26 -5.30
C GLU A 97 21.20 -3.98 -3.99
N LEU A 98 19.93 -3.61 -4.10
CA LEU A 98 19.07 -3.36 -2.94
C LEU A 98 18.94 -4.55 -1.99
N TRP A 99 19.11 -5.80 -2.51
CA TRP A 99 19.02 -7.02 -1.68
C TRP A 99 20.24 -7.19 -0.76
N HIS A 100 21.34 -6.51 -1.05
CA HIS A 100 22.63 -6.69 -0.41
C HIS A 100 23.22 -5.41 0.20
N ALA A 101 22.54 -4.27 0.02
CA ALA A 101 23.03 -2.96 0.44
C ALA A 101 22.11 -2.27 1.44
N ASP A 102 22.62 -1.21 2.07
CA ASP A 102 21.87 -0.37 3.02
C ASP A 102 20.79 0.51 2.35
N ARG A 103 20.28 0.10 1.22
CA ARG A 103 19.18 0.80 0.56
C ARG A 103 17.83 0.28 1.05
N PRO A 104 16.92 1.16 1.47
CA PRO A 104 15.66 0.74 2.04
C PRO A 104 14.71 0.19 0.96
N ILE A 105 14.20 -1.03 1.15
CA ILE A 105 13.04 -1.54 0.43
C ILE A 105 11.80 -1.15 1.24
N ALA A 106 10.98 -0.25 0.70
CA ALA A 106 9.75 0.21 1.36
C ALA A 106 8.64 -0.84 1.30
N ALA A 107 8.54 -1.54 0.17
CA ALA A 107 7.59 -2.62 -0.04
C ALA A 107 8.01 -3.51 -1.21
N LEU A 108 7.35 -4.66 -1.32
CA LEU A 108 7.40 -5.51 -2.50
C LEU A 108 5.97 -5.91 -2.88
N VAL A 109 5.69 -5.93 -4.19
CA VAL A 109 4.50 -6.59 -4.74
C VAL A 109 4.96 -7.76 -5.59
N ALA A 110 4.40 -8.93 -5.32
CA ALA A 110 4.59 -10.13 -6.13
C ALA A 110 3.29 -10.48 -6.85
N LEU A 111 3.39 -10.88 -8.12
CA LEU A 111 2.28 -11.32 -8.96
C LEU A 111 2.58 -12.70 -9.55
N GLY A 112 1.59 -13.57 -9.61
CA GLY A 112 1.78 -14.91 -10.15
C GLY A 112 0.56 -15.80 -10.01
N SER A 113 0.74 -17.10 -10.19
CA SER A 113 -0.29 -18.09 -9.87
C SER A 113 -0.57 -18.11 -8.37
N GLN A 114 -1.74 -18.60 -7.98
CA GLN A 114 -2.08 -18.79 -6.56
C GLN A 114 -1.01 -19.58 -5.82
N ALA A 115 -0.55 -20.68 -6.41
CA ALA A 115 0.46 -21.55 -5.78
C ALA A 115 1.79 -20.83 -5.53
N GLN A 116 2.28 -20.01 -6.48
CA GLN A 116 3.49 -19.22 -6.31
C GLN A 116 3.34 -18.21 -5.17
N ILE A 117 2.24 -17.45 -5.19
CA ILE A 117 2.00 -16.39 -4.21
C ILE A 117 1.77 -16.96 -2.82
N THR A 118 0.98 -18.04 -2.70
CA THR A 118 0.76 -18.73 -1.42
C THR A 118 2.06 -19.33 -0.89
N GLY A 119 2.90 -19.92 -1.77
CA GLY A 119 4.19 -20.48 -1.36
C GLY A 119 5.14 -19.42 -0.79
N VAL A 120 5.26 -18.25 -1.45
CA VAL A 120 6.04 -17.13 -0.90
C VAL A 120 5.48 -16.69 0.45
N HIS A 121 4.16 -16.50 0.54
CA HIS A 121 3.51 -16.05 1.77
C HIS A 121 3.75 -17.01 2.93
N GLU A 122 3.54 -18.31 2.72
CA GLU A 122 3.74 -19.35 3.75
C GLU A 122 5.19 -19.40 4.22
N ALA A 123 6.17 -19.28 3.31
CA ALA A 123 7.58 -19.21 3.67
C ALA A 123 7.89 -18.02 4.57
N LEU A 124 7.28 -16.85 4.30
CA LEU A 124 7.51 -15.62 5.08
C LEU A 124 6.81 -15.65 6.44
N VAL A 125 5.57 -16.13 6.52
CA VAL A 125 4.82 -16.09 7.79
C VAL A 125 5.23 -17.17 8.75
N ALA A 126 5.88 -18.25 8.29
CA ALA A 126 6.34 -19.35 9.14
C ALA A 126 7.38 -18.89 10.18
N GLU A 127 8.32 -17.99 9.80
CA GLU A 127 9.49 -17.68 10.61
C GLU A 127 9.85 -16.19 10.69
N HIS A 128 9.16 -15.32 9.92
CA HIS A 128 9.62 -13.93 9.71
C HIS A 128 8.58 -12.86 10.05
N THR A 129 7.50 -13.18 10.76
CA THR A 129 6.41 -12.23 11.10
C THR A 129 6.86 -11.04 11.96
N GLU A 130 7.98 -11.15 12.64
CA GLU A 130 8.57 -10.05 13.40
C GLU A 130 9.34 -9.06 12.51
N ASN A 131 9.76 -9.48 11.30
CA ASN A 131 10.60 -8.71 10.38
C ASN A 131 9.84 -8.17 9.18
N LEU A 132 8.67 -8.71 8.87
CA LEU A 132 7.81 -8.26 7.77
C LEU A 132 6.36 -8.69 7.98
N GLN A 133 5.49 -8.09 7.20
CA GLN A 133 4.11 -8.57 7.05
C GLN A 133 3.78 -8.74 5.57
N SER A 134 2.94 -9.71 5.26
CA SER A 134 2.49 -9.97 3.90
C SER A 134 0.99 -10.26 3.86
N ALA A 135 0.35 -9.85 2.77
CA ALA A 135 -1.06 -10.12 2.50
C ALA A 135 -1.24 -10.57 1.06
N CYS A 136 -1.97 -11.67 0.86
CA CYS A 136 -2.28 -12.24 -0.45
C CYS A 136 -3.72 -11.92 -0.84
N PHE A 137 -3.95 -11.70 -2.13
CA PHE A 137 -5.27 -11.43 -2.67
C PHE A 137 -5.37 -11.83 -4.14
N PRO A 138 -6.56 -12.25 -4.61
CA PRO A 138 -6.81 -12.42 -6.05
C PRO A 138 -6.90 -11.04 -6.72
N ILE A 139 -6.29 -10.89 -7.91
CA ILE A 139 -6.45 -9.67 -8.71
C ILE A 139 -7.84 -9.67 -9.34
N ARG A 140 -8.70 -8.74 -8.92
CA ARG A 140 -10.08 -8.62 -9.41
C ARG A 140 -10.18 -7.69 -10.63
N ARG A 141 -9.37 -7.96 -11.66
CA ARG A 141 -9.42 -7.26 -12.96
C ARG A 141 -9.50 -8.30 -14.06
N GLN A 142 -10.45 -8.18 -14.97
CA GLN A 142 -10.67 -9.13 -16.07
C GLN A 142 -9.39 -9.42 -16.88
N ALA A 143 -8.55 -8.41 -17.08
CA ALA A 143 -7.28 -8.56 -17.81
C ALA A 143 -6.27 -9.49 -17.09
N TYR A 144 -6.47 -9.77 -15.79
CA TYR A 144 -5.55 -10.54 -14.93
C TYR A 144 -6.29 -11.68 -14.21
N ASP A 145 -7.29 -12.26 -14.89
CA ASP A 145 -8.05 -13.39 -14.31
C ASP A 145 -7.12 -14.56 -13.96
N GLY A 146 -7.32 -15.14 -12.78
CA GLY A 146 -6.48 -16.22 -12.25
C GLY A 146 -5.13 -15.78 -11.68
N ILE A 147 -4.77 -14.48 -11.78
CA ILE A 147 -3.55 -13.94 -11.16
C ILE A 147 -3.81 -13.57 -9.71
N TRP A 148 -2.89 -13.95 -8.86
CA TRP A 148 -2.83 -13.56 -7.46
C TRP A 148 -1.73 -12.52 -7.24
N GLY A 149 -1.97 -11.64 -6.29
CA GLY A 149 -1.02 -10.66 -5.81
C GLY A 149 -0.67 -10.90 -4.35
N MET A 150 0.51 -10.46 -3.98
CA MET A 150 0.94 -10.33 -2.60
C MET A 150 1.62 -8.98 -2.43
N VAL A 151 1.33 -8.31 -1.32
CA VAL A 151 2.10 -7.15 -0.88
C VAL A 151 2.89 -7.53 0.38
N VAL A 152 4.16 -7.14 0.41
CA VAL A 152 5.05 -7.30 1.57
C VAL A 152 5.54 -5.94 2.02
N ARG A 153 5.53 -5.69 3.34
CA ARG A 153 5.93 -4.42 3.97
C ARG A 153 6.66 -4.69 5.29
N ALA A 154 7.18 -3.63 5.88
CA ALA A 154 7.69 -3.67 7.25
C ALA A 154 6.60 -4.16 8.23
N PRO A 155 6.99 -4.80 9.33
CA PRO A 155 6.03 -5.25 10.33
C PRO A 155 5.36 -4.05 11.01
N ARG A 156 4.08 -4.21 11.36
CA ARG A 156 3.27 -3.21 12.07
C ARG A 156 3.08 -1.87 11.33
N VAL A 157 3.28 -1.84 10.02
CA VAL A 157 3.00 -0.67 9.18
C VAL A 157 1.71 -0.90 8.43
N ASP A 158 0.71 -0.09 8.71
CA ASP A 158 -0.60 -0.12 8.08
C ASP A 158 -1.21 1.30 8.01
N LYS A 159 -2.36 1.44 7.36
CA LYS A 159 -3.03 2.75 7.29
C LYS A 159 -3.45 3.29 8.67
N GLY A 160 -3.58 2.44 9.66
CA GLY A 160 -3.86 2.88 11.03
C GLY A 160 -2.65 3.55 11.68
N THR A 161 -1.44 2.98 11.54
CA THR A 161 -0.21 3.65 12.01
C THR A 161 0.06 4.93 11.26
N ALA A 162 -0.34 5.03 9.97
CA ALA A 162 -0.30 6.29 9.23
C ALA A 162 -1.23 7.35 9.85
N ILE A 163 -2.44 6.98 10.28
CA ILE A 163 -3.36 7.88 10.99
C ILE A 163 -2.75 8.35 12.32
N GLU A 164 -2.12 7.47 13.09
CA GLU A 164 -1.44 7.85 14.33
C GLU A 164 -0.31 8.86 14.10
N TRP A 165 0.49 8.63 13.05
CA TRP A 165 1.55 9.56 12.67
C TRP A 165 1.00 10.92 12.24
N LEU A 166 -0.03 10.94 11.38
CA LEU A 166 -0.69 12.17 10.93
C LEU A 166 -1.33 12.91 12.11
N ALA A 167 -2.01 12.21 13.02
CA ALA A 167 -2.58 12.81 14.21
C ALA A 167 -1.52 13.53 15.04
N ALA A 168 -0.39 12.88 15.29
CA ALA A 168 0.73 13.48 16.02
C ALA A 168 1.32 14.69 15.27
N HIS A 169 1.45 14.60 13.95
CA HIS A 169 1.93 15.71 13.12
C HIS A 169 1.05 16.95 13.20
N TYR A 170 -0.28 16.77 13.19
CA TYR A 170 -1.25 17.88 13.28
C TYR A 170 -1.55 18.31 14.73
N GLY A 171 -1.03 17.62 15.73
CA GLY A 171 -1.32 17.91 17.14
C GLY A 171 -2.78 17.63 17.53
N VAL A 172 -3.40 16.65 16.88
CA VAL A 172 -4.75 16.16 17.17
C VAL A 172 -4.69 14.73 17.65
N THR A 173 -5.82 14.19 18.16
CA THR A 173 -5.90 12.77 18.49
C THR A 173 -6.53 11.98 17.32
N PRO A 174 -6.27 10.67 17.20
CA PRO A 174 -6.89 9.84 16.15
C PRO A 174 -8.42 9.91 16.16
N GLU A 175 -9.04 10.08 17.33
CA GLU A 175 -10.50 10.20 17.48
C GLU A 175 -11.07 11.49 16.86
N GLN A 176 -10.22 12.47 16.55
CA GLN A 176 -10.60 13.71 15.86
C GLN A 176 -10.49 13.59 14.33
N ILE A 177 -10.06 12.43 13.82
CA ILE A 177 -9.86 12.18 12.40
C ILE A 177 -11.08 11.44 11.82
N VAL A 178 -11.49 11.88 10.64
CA VAL A 178 -12.50 11.21 9.82
C VAL A 178 -11.81 10.52 8.65
N VAL A 179 -12.16 9.28 8.38
CA VAL A 179 -11.55 8.49 7.30
C VAL A 179 -12.60 7.90 6.37
N VAL A 180 -12.22 7.69 5.12
CA VAL A 180 -13.03 7.02 4.09
C VAL A 180 -12.20 5.93 3.46
N GLY A 181 -12.78 4.74 3.27
CA GLY A 181 -12.09 3.61 2.66
C GLY A 181 -13.03 2.62 1.99
N ASP A 182 -12.48 1.67 1.26
CA ASP A 182 -13.26 0.72 0.47
C ASP A 182 -12.66 -0.70 0.43
N TRP A 183 -11.49 -0.92 1.07
CA TRP A 183 -10.81 -2.21 0.98
C TRP A 183 -10.24 -2.69 2.32
N LEU A 184 -9.80 -3.95 2.36
CA LEU A 184 -9.31 -4.62 3.57
C LEU A 184 -8.16 -3.88 4.29
N ASN A 185 -7.29 -3.21 3.53
CA ASN A 185 -6.18 -2.43 4.10
C ASN A 185 -6.63 -1.10 4.72
N ASP A 186 -7.93 -0.75 4.64
CA ASP A 186 -8.52 0.41 5.30
C ASP A 186 -9.03 0.08 6.72
N ILE A 187 -9.28 -1.19 7.02
CA ILE A 187 -9.76 -1.63 8.34
C ILE A 187 -8.88 -1.10 9.49
N PRO A 188 -7.53 -1.16 9.43
CA PRO A 188 -6.71 -0.61 10.50
C PRO A 188 -6.92 0.89 10.77
N MET A 189 -7.19 1.72 9.73
CA MET A 189 -7.49 3.13 9.93
C MET A 189 -8.91 3.35 10.45
N PHE A 190 -9.89 2.52 10.06
CA PHE A 190 -11.25 2.58 10.61
C PHE A 190 -11.27 2.37 12.13
N ARG A 191 -10.47 1.41 12.59
CA ARG A 191 -10.37 1.08 14.03
C ARG A 191 -9.70 2.15 14.88
N ARG A 192 -8.97 3.08 14.28
CA ARG A 192 -8.25 4.14 14.99
C ARG A 192 -8.92 5.51 14.89
N ALA A 193 -9.58 5.80 13.79
CA ALA A 193 -10.24 7.07 13.55
C ALA A 193 -11.49 7.23 14.45
N GLY A 194 -11.84 8.47 14.76
CA GLY A 194 -13.06 8.78 15.52
C GLY A 194 -14.33 8.53 14.73
N ARG A 195 -14.26 8.66 13.40
CA ARG A 195 -15.36 8.31 12.50
C ARG A 195 -14.84 7.76 11.20
N SER A 196 -15.42 6.67 10.75
CA SER A 196 -15.01 5.97 9.53
C SER A 196 -16.19 5.70 8.62
N PHE A 197 -15.98 5.89 7.32
CA PHE A 197 -16.98 5.69 6.29
C PHE A 197 -16.51 4.64 5.30
N ALA A 198 -17.29 3.58 5.10
CA ALA A 198 -17.07 2.61 4.04
C ALA A 198 -17.84 3.00 2.79
N MET A 199 -17.18 2.98 1.62
CA MET A 199 -17.81 3.20 0.31
C MET A 199 -18.81 2.08 -0.01
N ALA A 200 -19.84 2.39 -0.82
CA ALA A 200 -20.93 1.45 -1.13
C ALA A 200 -20.45 0.11 -1.73
N GLN A 201 -19.39 0.12 -2.56
CA GLN A 201 -18.81 -1.07 -3.17
C GLN A 201 -17.86 -1.87 -2.26
N ALA A 202 -17.58 -1.39 -1.06
CA ALA A 202 -16.67 -2.09 -0.13
C ALA A 202 -17.19 -3.50 0.20
N PRO A 203 -16.31 -4.49 0.41
CA PRO A 203 -16.70 -5.80 0.92
C PRO A 203 -17.45 -5.71 2.26
N GLU A 204 -18.34 -6.66 2.53
CA GLU A 204 -19.14 -6.66 3.75
C GLU A 204 -18.29 -6.69 5.03
N GLU A 205 -17.17 -7.37 5.01
CA GLU A 205 -16.20 -7.37 6.12
C GLU A 205 -15.58 -6.00 6.39
N VAL A 206 -15.38 -5.17 5.34
CA VAL A 206 -14.89 -3.78 5.46
C VAL A 206 -16.00 -2.87 5.97
N LYS A 207 -17.23 -3.03 5.44
CA LYS A 207 -18.40 -2.29 5.90
C LYS A 207 -18.72 -2.53 7.36
N ALA A 208 -18.53 -3.76 7.84
CA ALA A 208 -18.78 -4.14 9.23
C ALA A 208 -17.81 -3.44 10.23
N GLU A 209 -16.65 -2.99 9.78
CA GLU A 209 -15.65 -2.29 10.60
C GLU A 209 -15.79 -0.76 10.56
N ALA A 210 -16.59 -0.23 9.63
CA ALA A 210 -16.83 1.20 9.54
C ALA A 210 -17.96 1.65 10.47
N THR A 211 -17.89 2.91 10.97
CA THR A 211 -18.96 3.50 11.77
C THR A 211 -20.17 3.86 10.92
N ASP A 212 -19.95 4.18 9.65
CA ASP A 212 -20.97 4.64 8.70
C ASP A 212 -20.77 4.02 7.32
N LEU A 213 -21.86 3.90 6.55
CA LEU A 213 -21.82 3.46 5.16
C LEU A 213 -22.22 4.62 4.25
N LEU A 214 -21.46 4.83 3.17
CA LEU A 214 -21.79 5.79 2.12
C LEU A 214 -22.74 5.19 1.09
N GLU A 215 -23.56 6.04 0.48
CA GLU A 215 -24.36 5.68 -0.69
C GLU A 215 -23.51 5.76 -1.98
N ALA A 216 -22.53 6.65 -1.99
CA ALA A 216 -21.60 6.83 -3.10
C ALA A 216 -20.69 5.61 -3.27
N ASP A 217 -20.50 5.21 -4.52
CA ASP A 217 -19.53 4.20 -4.95
C ASP A 217 -18.43 4.83 -5.81
N ILE A 218 -17.41 4.04 -6.16
CA ILE A 218 -16.28 4.49 -6.98
C ILE A 218 -16.71 4.95 -8.40
N TRP A 219 -17.86 4.48 -8.89
CA TRP A 219 -18.34 4.77 -10.25
C TRP A 219 -19.12 6.08 -10.28
N ALA A 220 -19.96 6.31 -9.27
CA ALA A 220 -20.74 7.54 -9.12
C ALA A 220 -19.86 8.71 -8.65
N GLY A 221 -18.80 8.44 -7.90
CA GLY A 221 -17.99 9.45 -7.25
C GLY A 221 -18.70 10.12 -6.07
N GLY A 222 -18.10 11.18 -5.53
CA GLY A 222 -18.73 11.98 -4.47
C GLY A 222 -18.60 11.44 -3.04
N GLY A 223 -18.01 10.25 -2.84
CA GLY A 223 -17.92 9.64 -1.51
C GLY A 223 -17.21 10.48 -0.47
N ILE A 224 -16.16 11.19 -0.84
CA ILE A 224 -15.46 12.11 0.09
C ILE A 224 -16.35 13.29 0.47
N ALA A 225 -17.11 13.86 -0.48
CA ALA A 225 -18.03 14.97 -0.22
C ALA A 225 -19.17 14.52 0.70
N GLU A 226 -19.80 13.36 0.41
CA GLU A 226 -20.83 12.76 1.27
C GLU A 226 -20.33 12.51 2.69
N ALA A 227 -19.12 11.97 2.83
CA ALA A 227 -18.52 11.74 4.15
C ALA A 227 -18.27 13.05 4.90
N ALA A 228 -17.75 14.09 4.21
CA ALA A 228 -17.48 15.39 4.80
C ALA A 228 -18.77 16.09 5.26
N GLU A 229 -19.82 16.07 4.46
CA GLU A 229 -21.15 16.60 4.85
C GLU A 229 -21.70 15.86 6.07
N ARG A 230 -21.69 14.54 6.06
CA ARG A 230 -22.21 13.72 7.17
C ARG A 230 -21.36 13.82 8.43
N ALA A 231 -20.08 14.15 8.28
CA ALA A 231 -19.19 14.44 9.41
C ALA A 231 -19.31 15.89 9.92
N GLY A 232 -20.05 16.78 9.21
CA GLY A 232 -20.20 18.20 9.59
C GLY A 232 -18.93 19.01 9.30
N LEU A 233 -18.16 18.63 8.28
CA LEU A 233 -16.93 19.30 7.85
C LEU A 233 -17.16 20.30 6.69
N LEU A 234 -18.36 20.30 6.11
CA LEU A 234 -18.81 21.22 5.06
C LEU A 234 -20.01 22.02 5.53
#